data_07b0475f38eb3e40a50b832ee1b8b491
#
_entry.id   07b0475f38eb3e40a50b832ee1b8b491
#
_cell.length_a   1.000
_cell.length_b   1.000
_cell.length_c   1.000
_cell.angle_alpha   90.00
_cell.angle_beta   90.00
_cell.angle_gamma   90.00
#
_symmetry.space_group_name_H-M   'P 1'
#
loop_
_entity.id
_entity.type
_entity.pdbx_description
1 polymer ?
#
loop_
_entity_poly.entity_id
_entity_poly.type
_entity_poly.pdbx_seq_one_letter_code
_entity_poly.pdbx_strand_id
1 'polypeptide(L)'
;DFLLYLPLYDSVTDFSLVVDDDALMRPGNTAYCDPDKRVLVYGTSITQGGCATRTGMAGSSILGRKLKCQTFNFGFSAGGWLDAGSAKVFAEIKNVSVYVIDAVANASPLTIQTNLYEFVRILHEANPKASFVFVDGLSPNFTFYTSGNDGYQTANERLRQMVEYVRGIFKTTRFEIVPESIFDDAEGEATVDSYHYTDLGYVLWARGVASVVADMLK
;
A
#
# COMPACT_ATOMS: atom_id res chain seq x y z
N ASP A 1 18.93 -0.52 -18.88
CA ASP A 1 17.80 0.32 -18.49
C ASP A 1 17.96 0.73 -17.03
N PHE A 2 17.55 1.96 -16.71
CA PHE A 2 17.59 2.52 -15.37
C PHE A 2 16.17 2.83 -14.91
N LEU A 3 15.89 2.63 -13.60
CA LEU A 3 14.66 3.04 -12.95
C LEU A 3 15.02 4.07 -11.88
N LEU A 4 14.56 5.30 -12.06
CA LEU A 4 14.75 6.37 -11.09
C LEU A 4 13.56 6.39 -10.11
N TYR A 5 13.85 6.36 -8.81
CA TYR A 5 12.89 6.59 -7.76
C TYR A 5 13.05 8.00 -7.20
N LEU A 6 11.97 8.75 -7.18
CA LEU A 6 11.93 10.08 -6.58
C LEU A 6 11.88 9.99 -5.04
N PRO A 7 12.22 11.07 -4.30
CA PRO A 7 12.11 11.12 -2.84
C PRO A 7 10.70 10.77 -2.35
N LEU A 8 10.60 10.15 -1.17
CA LEU A 8 9.33 9.73 -0.57
C LEU A 8 8.69 10.82 0.30
N TYR A 9 9.49 11.74 0.84
CA TYR A 9 9.06 12.76 1.81
C TYR A 9 9.27 14.20 1.34
N ASP A 10 10.00 14.38 0.25
CA ASP A 10 10.27 15.70 -0.33
C ASP A 10 9.66 15.82 -1.72
N SER A 11 9.24 17.02 -2.08
CA SER A 11 8.82 17.32 -3.45
C SER A 11 10.05 17.55 -4.34
N VAL A 12 9.93 17.15 -5.60
CA VAL A 12 10.94 17.41 -6.64
C VAL A 12 10.42 18.51 -7.55
N THR A 13 11.10 19.64 -7.56
CA THR A 13 10.73 20.79 -8.43
C THR A 13 11.44 20.75 -9.77
N ASP A 14 12.63 20.14 -9.81
CA ASP A 14 13.41 19.97 -11.03
C ASP A 14 14.41 18.83 -10.87
N PHE A 15 14.72 18.14 -11.97
CA PHE A 15 15.84 17.20 -12.02
C PHE A 15 16.48 17.20 -13.39
N SER A 16 17.77 16.90 -13.44
CA SER A 16 18.52 16.75 -14.69
C SER A 16 19.33 15.45 -14.67
N LEU A 17 19.49 14.86 -15.84
CA LEU A 17 20.37 13.72 -16.03
C LEU A 17 21.60 14.20 -16.81
N VAL A 18 22.77 13.92 -16.24
CA VAL A 18 24.04 14.16 -16.93
C VAL A 18 24.49 12.82 -17.52
N VAL A 19 24.68 12.79 -18.82
CA VAL A 19 25.12 11.62 -19.57
C VAL A 19 26.28 11.99 -20.48
N ASP A 20 27.00 11.02 -20.99
CA ASP A 20 28.07 11.26 -21.98
C ASP A 20 27.49 11.84 -23.27
N ASP A 21 28.27 12.65 -23.96
CA ASP A 21 27.82 13.41 -25.16
C ASP A 21 27.28 12.52 -26.29
N ASP A 22 27.72 11.27 -26.37
CA ASP A 22 27.29 10.27 -27.35
C ASP A 22 26.21 9.29 -26.80
N ALA A 23 25.72 9.50 -25.58
CA ALA A 23 24.72 8.63 -24.97
C ALA A 23 23.36 8.76 -25.64
N LEU A 24 22.78 7.63 -26.02
CA LEU A 24 21.43 7.57 -26.57
C LEU A 24 20.40 7.38 -25.44
N MET A 25 19.60 8.43 -25.20
CA MET A 25 18.48 8.36 -24.27
C MET A 25 17.21 7.89 -25.00
N ARG A 26 16.55 6.89 -24.43
CA ARG A 26 15.25 6.35 -24.92
C ARG A 26 14.35 6.11 -23.73
N PRO A 27 13.00 6.13 -23.90
CA PRO A 27 12.10 5.62 -22.90
C PRO A 27 12.47 4.18 -22.51
N GLY A 28 12.36 3.87 -21.21
CA GLY A 28 12.64 2.52 -20.71
C GLY A 28 11.74 1.47 -21.35
N ASN A 29 12.18 0.21 -21.30
CA ASN A 29 11.41 -0.91 -21.84
C ASN A 29 10.22 -1.22 -20.92
N THR A 30 9.01 -1.27 -21.47
CA THR A 30 7.76 -1.65 -20.79
C THR A 30 7.78 -3.08 -20.24
N ALA A 31 8.76 -3.92 -20.64
CA ALA A 31 8.97 -5.24 -20.03
C ALA A 31 9.27 -5.19 -18.51
N TYR A 32 9.72 -4.04 -17.99
CA TYR A 32 9.96 -3.83 -16.56
C TYR A 32 8.78 -3.23 -15.82
N CYS A 33 7.85 -2.60 -16.54
CA CYS A 33 6.64 -2.02 -15.95
C CYS A 33 5.53 -2.01 -17.01
N ASP A 34 4.51 -2.83 -16.79
CA ASP A 34 3.32 -2.86 -17.63
C ASP A 34 2.41 -1.69 -17.23
N PRO A 35 2.22 -0.68 -18.10
CA PRO A 35 1.44 0.52 -17.76
C PRO A 35 -0.07 0.23 -17.66
N ASP A 36 -0.53 -0.90 -18.20
CA ASP A 36 -1.93 -1.31 -18.12
C ASP A 36 -2.25 -2.04 -16.81
N LYS A 37 -1.22 -2.47 -16.07
CA LYS A 37 -1.34 -3.04 -14.73
C LYS A 37 -1.09 -1.97 -13.68
N ARG A 38 -2.15 -1.35 -13.19
CA ARG A 38 -2.08 -0.22 -12.27
C ARG A 38 -2.50 -0.60 -10.87
N VAL A 39 -1.59 -0.46 -9.92
CA VAL A 39 -1.82 -0.74 -8.50
C VAL A 39 -1.68 0.55 -7.71
N LEU A 40 -2.75 0.98 -7.07
CA LEU A 40 -2.73 2.13 -6.18
C LEU A 40 -2.60 1.63 -4.74
N VAL A 41 -1.54 2.07 -4.06
CA VAL A 41 -1.27 1.73 -2.66
C VAL A 41 -1.56 2.96 -1.80
N TYR A 42 -2.52 2.86 -0.91
CA TYR A 42 -2.93 3.92 0.01
C TYR A 42 -2.69 3.50 1.45
N GLY A 43 -2.21 4.42 2.26
CA GLY A 43 -2.02 4.17 3.69
C GLY A 43 -1.31 5.31 4.41
N THR A 44 -0.49 4.94 5.36
CA THR A 44 0.12 5.80 6.36
C THR A 44 1.58 6.18 6.03
N SER A 45 2.36 6.62 7.04
CA SER A 45 3.83 6.77 6.93
C SER A 45 4.52 5.47 6.52
N ILE A 46 3.96 4.32 6.89
CA ILE A 46 4.48 3.01 6.49
C ILE A 46 4.37 2.86 4.96
N THR A 47 3.19 3.09 4.41
CA THR A 47 2.97 3.06 2.96
C THR A 47 3.83 4.10 2.23
N GLN A 48 3.98 5.31 2.80
CA GLN A 48 4.84 6.36 2.26
C GLN A 48 6.30 5.88 2.13
N GLY A 49 6.76 5.01 3.02
CA GLY A 49 8.10 4.44 3.03
C GLY A 49 8.95 4.95 4.18
N GLY A 50 8.32 5.31 5.32
CA GLY A 50 9.01 5.71 6.53
C GLY A 50 10.02 4.66 6.98
N CYS A 51 11.25 5.08 7.27
CA CYS A 51 12.38 4.22 7.67
C CYS A 51 12.92 3.26 6.58
N ALA A 52 12.42 3.30 5.34
CA ALA A 52 13.11 2.65 4.22
C ALA A 52 14.49 3.28 4.02
N THR A 53 15.54 2.45 3.86
CA THR A 53 16.92 2.96 3.71
C THR A 53 17.13 3.77 2.42
N ARG A 54 16.29 3.58 1.43
CA ARG A 54 16.25 4.29 0.15
C ARG A 54 14.89 4.16 -0.50
N THR A 55 14.56 5.04 -1.41
CA THR A 55 13.24 5.13 -2.05
C THR A 55 12.80 3.83 -2.74
N GLY A 56 13.75 3.11 -3.33
CA GLY A 56 13.48 1.80 -3.95
C GLY A 56 13.13 0.68 -2.96
N MET A 57 13.26 0.91 -1.64
CA MET A 57 12.91 -0.07 -0.59
C MET A 57 11.54 0.19 0.04
N ALA A 58 10.83 1.25 -0.32
CA ALA A 58 9.42 1.39 0.04
C ALA A 58 8.61 0.21 -0.50
N GLY A 59 7.61 -0.25 0.25
CA GLY A 59 6.80 -1.43 -0.10
C GLY A 59 6.19 -1.37 -1.51
N SER A 60 5.64 -0.22 -1.89
CA SER A 60 5.10 0.03 -3.23
C SER A 60 6.15 -0.07 -4.34
N SER A 61 7.38 0.40 -4.08
CA SER A 61 8.49 0.29 -5.03
C SER A 61 8.93 -1.15 -5.25
N ILE A 62 9.01 -1.95 -4.18
CA ILE A 62 9.32 -3.38 -4.27
C ILE A 62 8.19 -4.13 -5.00
N LEU A 63 6.94 -3.82 -4.66
CA LEU A 63 5.75 -4.43 -5.27
C LEU A 63 5.74 -4.21 -6.78
N GLY A 64 5.96 -2.97 -7.23
CA GLY A 64 6.00 -2.61 -8.65
C GLY A 64 7.05 -3.41 -9.41
N ARG A 65 8.28 -3.51 -8.88
CA ARG A 65 9.36 -4.31 -9.50
C ARG A 65 9.02 -5.80 -9.54
N LYS A 66 8.44 -6.31 -8.45
CA LYS A 66 8.11 -7.74 -8.31
C LYS A 66 7.01 -8.16 -9.27
N LEU A 67 5.99 -7.35 -9.46
CA LEU A 67 4.84 -7.62 -10.32
C LEU A 67 4.97 -7.02 -11.72
N LYS A 68 6.03 -6.25 -11.98
CA LYS A 68 6.21 -5.51 -13.24
C LYS A 68 4.99 -4.65 -13.59
N CYS A 69 4.45 -3.96 -12.61
CA CYS A 69 3.26 -3.12 -12.72
C CYS A 69 3.56 -1.67 -12.34
N GLN A 70 2.72 -0.75 -12.81
CA GLN A 70 2.76 0.63 -12.37
C GLN A 70 2.16 0.73 -10.96
N THR A 71 2.95 1.21 -10.00
CA THR A 71 2.48 1.47 -8.64
C THR A 71 2.37 2.96 -8.39
N PHE A 72 1.27 3.37 -7.74
CA PHE A 72 1.07 4.72 -7.22
C PHE A 72 1.16 4.64 -5.70
N ASN A 73 2.09 5.38 -5.10
CA ASN A 73 2.24 5.45 -3.65
C ASN A 73 1.48 6.67 -3.11
N PHE A 74 0.40 6.41 -2.39
CA PHE A 74 -0.39 7.39 -1.65
C PHE A 74 -0.33 7.10 -0.15
N GLY A 75 0.88 7.00 0.36
CA GLY A 75 1.15 6.97 1.79
C GLY A 75 1.24 8.38 2.35
N PHE A 76 0.60 8.61 3.50
CA PHE A 76 0.55 9.90 4.18
C PHE A 76 0.93 9.74 5.64
N SER A 77 2.06 10.30 6.05
CA SER A 77 2.47 10.33 7.45
C SER A 77 1.39 10.94 8.32
N ALA A 78 1.06 10.24 9.42
CA ALA A 78 -0.05 10.56 10.33
C ALA A 78 -1.43 10.62 9.68
N GLY A 79 -1.56 10.22 8.41
CA GLY A 79 -2.80 10.13 7.64
C GLY A 79 -3.26 8.69 7.46
N GLY A 80 -4.04 8.44 6.40
CA GLY A 80 -4.52 7.09 6.10
C GLY A 80 -5.84 6.74 6.80
N TRP A 81 -6.73 7.70 6.98
CA TRP A 81 -7.96 7.57 7.77
C TRP A 81 -9.19 7.14 6.97
N LEU A 82 -8.99 6.65 5.74
CA LEU A 82 -10.08 6.21 4.86
C LEU A 82 -11.11 7.31 4.58
N ASP A 83 -10.68 8.56 4.50
CA ASP A 83 -11.57 9.69 4.31
C ASP A 83 -12.05 9.81 2.86
N ALA A 84 -13.29 10.29 2.69
CA ALA A 84 -13.90 10.45 1.38
C ALA A 84 -13.20 11.50 0.50
N GLY A 85 -12.48 12.45 1.08
CA GLY A 85 -11.68 13.44 0.35
C GLY A 85 -10.54 12.78 -0.41
N SER A 86 -9.75 11.96 0.28
CA SER A 86 -8.70 11.15 -0.32
C SER A 86 -9.24 10.21 -1.40
N ALA A 87 -10.35 9.52 -1.13
CA ALA A 87 -10.98 8.63 -2.11
C ALA A 87 -11.37 9.37 -3.41
N LYS A 88 -11.90 10.60 -3.32
CA LYS A 88 -12.25 11.41 -4.50
C LYS A 88 -11.02 11.78 -5.34
N VAL A 89 -9.90 12.10 -4.72
CA VAL A 89 -8.64 12.39 -5.43
C VAL A 89 -8.15 11.12 -6.14
N PHE A 90 -8.18 9.96 -5.47
CA PHE A 90 -7.74 8.70 -6.09
C PHE A 90 -8.68 8.23 -7.21
N ALA A 91 -9.96 8.59 -7.14
CA ALA A 91 -10.95 8.31 -8.17
C ALA A 91 -10.68 9.02 -9.52
N GLU A 92 -9.82 10.05 -9.51
CA GLU A 92 -9.36 10.70 -10.74
C GLU A 92 -8.40 9.82 -11.55
N ILE A 93 -7.72 8.87 -10.89
CA ILE A 93 -6.82 7.91 -11.53
C ILE A 93 -7.67 6.83 -12.19
N LYS A 94 -7.61 6.75 -13.51
CA LYS A 94 -8.39 5.79 -14.29
C LYS A 94 -7.62 4.49 -14.53
N ASN A 95 -8.38 3.42 -14.80
CA ASN A 95 -7.86 2.09 -15.11
C ASN A 95 -6.99 1.53 -13.97
N VAL A 96 -7.34 1.82 -12.73
CA VAL A 96 -6.76 1.13 -11.58
C VAL A 96 -7.24 -0.32 -11.59
N SER A 97 -6.31 -1.27 -11.58
CA SER A 97 -6.61 -2.69 -11.52
C SER A 97 -6.82 -3.17 -10.09
N VAL A 98 -5.99 -2.68 -9.17
CA VAL A 98 -6.05 -3.07 -7.75
C VAL A 98 -5.78 -1.88 -6.84
N TYR A 99 -6.62 -1.72 -5.85
CA TYR A 99 -6.39 -0.85 -4.70
C TYR A 99 -5.83 -1.67 -3.54
N VAL A 100 -4.66 -1.32 -3.04
CA VAL A 100 -4.06 -1.87 -1.82
C VAL A 100 -4.20 -0.83 -0.72
N ILE A 101 -4.90 -1.19 0.36
CA ILE A 101 -5.29 -0.27 1.44
C ILE A 101 -4.64 -0.74 2.74
N ASP A 102 -3.65 0.00 3.21
CA ASP A 102 -2.84 -0.27 4.40
C ASP A 102 -2.99 0.89 5.39
N ALA A 103 -4.16 0.96 6.02
CA ALA A 103 -4.58 2.11 6.82
C ALA A 103 -4.61 1.85 8.33
N VAL A 104 -4.53 0.57 8.76
CA VAL A 104 -4.79 0.17 10.16
C VAL A 104 -3.82 0.85 11.14
N ALA A 105 -2.59 1.14 10.75
CA ALA A 105 -1.62 1.78 11.63
C ALA A 105 -2.10 3.12 12.22
N ASN A 106 -2.98 3.86 11.51
CA ASN A 106 -3.51 5.14 11.97
C ASN A 106 -5.04 5.18 12.06
N ALA A 107 -5.74 4.22 11.45
CA ALA A 107 -7.20 4.17 11.46
C ALA A 107 -7.70 3.40 12.70
N SER A 108 -8.34 4.10 13.63
CA SER A 108 -8.99 3.48 14.78
C SER A 108 -10.12 2.52 14.33
N PRO A 109 -10.56 1.58 15.18
CA PRO A 109 -11.72 0.73 14.88
C PRO A 109 -12.97 1.53 14.52
N LEU A 110 -13.19 2.68 15.16
CA LEU A 110 -14.31 3.58 14.85
C LEU A 110 -14.12 4.23 13.47
N THR A 111 -12.93 4.70 13.14
CA THR A 111 -12.61 5.28 11.83
C THR A 111 -12.85 4.26 10.72
N ILE A 112 -12.39 3.02 10.89
CA ILE A 112 -12.63 1.93 9.93
C ILE A 112 -14.14 1.70 9.76
N GLN A 113 -14.87 1.61 10.86
CA GLN A 113 -16.32 1.37 10.84
C GLN A 113 -17.09 2.47 10.11
N THR A 114 -16.73 3.73 10.32
CA THR A 114 -17.47 4.87 9.79
C THR A 114 -17.10 5.20 8.34
N ASN A 115 -15.84 5.01 7.96
CA ASN A 115 -15.31 5.57 6.72
C ASN A 115 -15.13 4.53 5.60
N LEU A 116 -14.84 3.25 5.92
CA LEU A 116 -14.42 2.27 4.91
C LEU A 116 -15.45 2.08 3.80
N TYR A 117 -16.73 1.99 4.12
CA TYR A 117 -17.77 1.81 3.11
C TYR A 117 -17.78 2.92 2.06
N GLU A 118 -17.83 4.18 2.52
CA GLU A 118 -17.87 5.33 1.62
C GLU A 118 -16.59 5.47 0.81
N PHE A 119 -15.44 5.20 1.42
CA PHE A 119 -14.15 5.17 0.75
C PHE A 119 -14.13 4.16 -0.40
N VAL A 120 -14.54 2.92 -0.13
CA VAL A 120 -14.63 1.86 -1.15
C VAL A 120 -15.65 2.19 -2.23
N ARG A 121 -16.82 2.71 -1.85
CA ARG A 121 -17.89 3.09 -2.80
C ARG A 121 -17.39 4.08 -3.85
N ILE A 122 -16.72 5.15 -3.41
CA ILE A 122 -16.17 6.18 -4.32
C ILE A 122 -15.15 5.56 -5.29
N LEU A 123 -14.24 4.74 -4.80
CA LEU A 123 -13.22 4.11 -5.63
C LEU A 123 -13.81 3.08 -6.61
N HIS A 124 -14.78 2.29 -6.14
CA HIS A 124 -15.48 1.31 -6.96
C HIS A 124 -16.29 1.98 -8.09
N GLU A 125 -16.99 3.06 -7.81
CA GLU A 125 -17.71 3.82 -8.84
C GLU A 125 -16.78 4.38 -9.92
N ALA A 126 -15.59 4.81 -9.55
CA ALA A 126 -14.59 5.34 -10.47
C ALA A 126 -13.90 4.25 -11.33
N ASN A 127 -13.66 3.09 -10.75
CA ASN A 127 -13.01 1.94 -11.39
C ASN A 127 -13.77 0.64 -11.05
N PRO A 128 -14.93 0.36 -11.69
CA PRO A 128 -15.83 -0.73 -11.30
C PRO A 128 -15.24 -2.14 -11.46
N LYS A 129 -14.14 -2.27 -12.22
CA LYS A 129 -13.44 -3.55 -12.43
C LYS A 129 -12.28 -3.76 -11.46
N ALA A 130 -11.94 -2.74 -10.66
CA ALA A 130 -10.83 -2.83 -9.73
C ALA A 130 -11.12 -3.83 -8.61
N SER A 131 -10.08 -4.53 -8.19
CA SER A 131 -10.10 -5.35 -6.99
C SER A 131 -9.55 -4.56 -5.79
N PHE A 132 -9.87 -5.00 -4.59
CA PHE A 132 -9.42 -4.38 -3.35
C PHE A 132 -8.67 -5.37 -2.48
N VAL A 133 -7.50 -4.96 -2.01
CA VAL A 133 -6.67 -5.70 -1.05
C VAL A 133 -6.49 -4.82 0.18
N PHE A 134 -6.90 -5.31 1.32
CA PHE A 134 -6.65 -4.67 2.61
C PHE A 134 -5.49 -5.36 3.30
N VAL A 135 -4.72 -4.60 4.07
CA VAL A 135 -3.60 -5.13 4.82
C VAL A 135 -3.89 -4.98 6.31
N ASP A 136 -3.76 -6.08 7.06
CA ASP A 136 -3.82 -6.02 8.52
C ASP A 136 -2.65 -5.17 9.05
N GLY A 137 -2.90 -4.39 10.08
CA GLY A 137 -1.85 -3.72 10.81
C GLY A 137 -1.00 -4.73 11.59
N LEU A 138 0.31 -4.54 11.53
CA LEU A 138 1.22 -5.33 12.37
C LEU A 138 1.04 -4.93 13.83
N SER A 139 0.65 -5.89 14.66
CA SER A 139 0.54 -5.70 16.09
C SER A 139 1.92 -5.42 16.69
N PRO A 140 2.13 -4.30 17.39
CA PRO A 140 3.42 -4.00 17.98
C PRO A 140 3.82 -5.07 18.99
N ASN A 141 5.04 -5.58 18.94
CA ASN A 141 5.58 -6.54 19.93
C ASN A 141 5.85 -5.89 21.30
N PHE A 142 5.11 -4.84 21.66
CA PHE A 142 5.24 -4.08 22.91
C PHE A 142 4.43 -4.64 24.09
N THR A 143 4.17 -5.92 24.13
CA THR A 143 3.54 -6.53 25.32
C THR A 143 4.30 -6.24 26.62
N PHE A 144 5.54 -5.74 26.51
CA PHE A 144 6.39 -5.39 27.64
C PHE A 144 6.09 -3.98 28.22
N TYR A 145 5.60 -3.03 27.42
CA TYR A 145 5.40 -1.63 27.85
C TYR A 145 3.95 -1.16 27.86
N THR A 146 3.06 -1.85 27.19
CA THR A 146 1.66 -1.46 27.13
C THR A 146 0.77 -2.65 27.46
N SER A 147 -0.02 -2.51 28.50
CA SER A 147 -1.16 -3.39 28.79
C SER A 147 -2.28 -3.27 27.74
N GLY A 148 -1.98 -2.92 26.49
CA GLY A 148 -2.94 -2.53 25.50
C GLY A 148 -2.49 -2.76 24.07
N ASN A 149 -2.17 -4.02 23.71
CA ASN A 149 -2.07 -4.44 22.31
C ASN A 149 -3.46 -4.58 21.65
N ASP A 150 -4.53 -4.34 22.44
CA ASP A 150 -5.92 -4.53 22.05
C ASP A 150 -6.36 -3.61 20.89
N GLY A 151 -5.68 -2.47 20.70
CA GLY A 151 -6.04 -1.49 19.67
C GLY A 151 -5.87 -1.99 18.25
N TYR A 152 -4.72 -2.61 17.94
CA TYR A 152 -4.46 -3.15 16.60
C TYR A 152 -5.25 -4.42 16.31
N GLN A 153 -5.33 -5.34 17.27
CA GLN A 153 -6.17 -6.54 17.13
C GLN A 153 -7.63 -6.14 16.91
N THR A 154 -8.16 -5.21 17.71
CA THR A 154 -9.53 -4.70 17.54
C THR A 154 -9.70 -3.98 16.21
N ALA A 155 -8.69 -3.24 15.72
CA ALA A 155 -8.73 -2.59 14.42
C ALA A 155 -8.69 -3.60 13.26
N ASN A 156 -7.85 -4.63 13.35
CA ASN A 156 -7.80 -5.74 12.37
C ASN A 156 -9.14 -6.52 12.33
N GLU A 157 -9.72 -6.82 13.50
CA GLU A 157 -11.04 -7.45 13.57
C GLU A 157 -12.11 -6.55 12.94
N ARG A 158 -12.10 -5.25 13.22
CA ARG A 158 -13.04 -4.31 12.61
C ARG A 158 -12.82 -4.20 11.10
N LEU A 159 -11.58 -4.20 10.63
CA LEU A 159 -11.28 -4.23 9.21
C LEU A 159 -11.90 -5.45 8.54
N ARG A 160 -11.71 -6.65 9.08
CA ARG A 160 -12.29 -7.89 8.55
C ARG A 160 -13.82 -7.84 8.50
N GLN A 161 -14.47 -7.34 9.57
CA GLN A 161 -15.93 -7.17 9.60
C GLN A 161 -16.42 -6.21 8.51
N MET A 162 -15.72 -5.10 8.32
CA MET A 162 -16.10 -4.12 7.30
C MET A 162 -15.81 -4.58 5.89
N VAL A 163 -14.73 -5.35 5.68
CA VAL A 163 -14.45 -5.99 4.38
C VAL A 163 -15.55 -6.99 4.02
N GLU A 164 -16.01 -7.81 4.96
CA GLU A 164 -17.16 -8.71 4.72
C GLU A 164 -18.44 -7.92 4.42
N TYR A 165 -18.68 -6.80 5.10
CA TYR A 165 -19.82 -5.94 4.83
C TYR A 165 -19.79 -5.40 3.40
N VAL A 166 -18.68 -4.81 2.94
CA VAL A 166 -18.58 -4.29 1.56
C VAL A 166 -18.58 -5.40 0.51
N ARG A 167 -18.03 -6.58 0.81
CA ARG A 167 -18.14 -7.78 -0.04
C ARG A 167 -19.59 -8.20 -0.27
N GLY A 168 -20.42 -8.10 0.76
CA GLY A 168 -21.85 -8.36 0.67
C GLY A 168 -22.61 -7.37 -0.25
N ILE A 169 -22.13 -6.13 -0.36
CA ILE A 169 -22.72 -5.08 -1.20
C ILE A 169 -22.20 -5.17 -2.64
N PHE A 170 -20.87 -5.22 -2.82
CA PHE A 170 -20.22 -5.23 -4.14
C PHE A 170 -19.87 -6.67 -4.58
N LYS A 171 -20.90 -7.48 -4.81
CA LYS A 171 -20.79 -8.94 -4.99
C LYS A 171 -19.92 -9.39 -6.18
N THR A 172 -19.70 -8.54 -7.16
CA THR A 172 -18.88 -8.83 -8.34
C THR A 172 -17.43 -8.36 -8.19
N THR A 173 -17.12 -7.65 -7.13
CA THR A 173 -15.80 -7.10 -6.83
C THR A 173 -15.02 -8.07 -5.95
N ARG A 174 -13.76 -8.29 -6.28
CA ARG A 174 -12.86 -9.11 -5.47
C ARG A 174 -12.28 -8.29 -4.32
N PHE A 175 -12.42 -8.82 -3.11
CA PHE A 175 -11.89 -8.26 -1.89
C PHE A 175 -11.03 -9.31 -1.19
N GLU A 176 -9.79 -8.98 -0.84
CA GLU A 176 -8.88 -9.85 -0.10
C GLU A 176 -8.24 -9.11 1.08
N ILE A 177 -7.76 -9.86 2.05
CA ILE A 177 -7.03 -9.35 3.20
C ILE A 177 -5.67 -10.04 3.26
N VAL A 178 -4.62 -9.25 3.38
CA VAL A 178 -3.26 -9.73 3.67
C VAL A 178 -3.11 -9.72 5.20
N PRO A 179 -2.91 -10.88 5.84
CA PRO A 179 -2.85 -10.97 7.29
C PRO A 179 -1.50 -10.49 7.83
N GLU A 180 -1.46 -10.08 9.09
CA GLU A 180 -0.21 -9.70 9.79
C GLU A 180 0.82 -10.84 9.87
N SER A 181 0.39 -12.10 9.76
CA SER A 181 1.30 -13.27 9.78
C SER A 181 2.35 -13.29 8.66
N ILE A 182 2.23 -12.41 7.67
CA ILE A 182 3.32 -12.21 6.67
C ILE A 182 4.64 -11.77 7.30
N PHE A 183 4.62 -11.30 8.56
CA PHE A 183 5.80 -10.86 9.30
C PHE A 183 6.35 -11.90 10.29
N ASP A 184 5.73 -13.08 10.41
CA ASP A 184 6.12 -14.10 11.40
C ASP A 184 7.58 -14.54 11.25
N ASP A 185 8.08 -14.62 10.01
CA ASP A 185 9.46 -15.01 9.71
C ASP A 185 10.51 -13.91 10.03
N ALA A 186 10.06 -12.73 10.48
CA ALA A 186 10.97 -11.60 10.74
C ALA A 186 11.67 -11.68 12.11
N GLU A 187 11.27 -12.60 12.99
CA GLU A 187 11.85 -12.77 14.34
C GLU A 187 11.91 -11.46 15.16
N GLY A 188 10.95 -10.54 14.91
CA GLY A 188 10.90 -9.21 15.53
C GLY A 188 11.60 -8.09 14.77
N GLU A 189 12.38 -8.41 13.73
CA GLU A 189 13.19 -7.46 12.97
C GLU A 189 12.44 -6.74 11.84
N ALA A 190 11.11 -6.90 11.76
CA ALA A 190 10.30 -6.25 10.72
C ALA A 190 10.17 -4.74 10.90
N THR A 191 10.43 -4.20 12.10
CA THR A 191 10.22 -2.77 12.43
C THR A 191 11.40 -2.16 13.16
N VAL A 192 11.59 -0.84 13.02
CA VAL A 192 12.64 -0.07 13.74
C VAL A 192 12.18 0.47 15.09
N ASP A 193 10.87 0.69 15.25
CA ASP A 193 10.23 1.34 16.41
C ASP A 193 8.92 0.65 16.80
N SER A 194 8.73 -0.57 16.35
CA SER A 194 7.52 -1.40 16.47
C SER A 194 6.33 -0.96 15.60
N TYR A 195 6.50 0.05 14.75
CA TYR A 195 5.50 0.54 13.81
C TYR A 195 6.06 0.61 12.39
N HIS A 196 7.14 1.37 12.19
CA HIS A 196 7.70 1.62 10.86
C HIS A 196 8.61 0.47 10.45
N TYR A 197 8.44 0.02 9.22
CA TYR A 197 9.13 -1.16 8.73
C TYR A 197 10.62 -0.89 8.47
N THR A 198 11.43 -1.88 8.80
CA THR A 198 12.78 -2.04 8.25
C THR A 198 12.71 -2.41 6.76
N ASP A 199 13.86 -2.42 6.07
CA ASP A 199 13.91 -2.96 4.71
C ASP A 199 13.42 -4.42 4.64
N LEU A 200 13.69 -5.24 5.69
CA LEU A 200 13.14 -6.60 5.81
C LEU A 200 11.62 -6.57 5.90
N GLY A 201 11.06 -5.72 6.76
CA GLY A 201 9.61 -5.55 6.88
C GLY A 201 8.96 -5.18 5.55
N TYR A 202 9.54 -4.24 4.79
CA TYR A 202 9.05 -3.88 3.46
C TYR A 202 9.14 -5.01 2.43
N VAL A 203 10.18 -5.84 2.49
CA VAL A 203 10.30 -7.03 1.63
C VAL A 203 9.21 -8.04 1.96
N LEU A 204 8.96 -8.30 3.24
CA LEU A 204 7.90 -9.23 3.69
C LEU A 204 6.52 -8.70 3.31
N TRP A 205 6.25 -7.43 3.58
CA TRP A 205 5.01 -6.76 3.16
C TRP A 205 4.78 -6.91 1.65
N ALA A 206 5.79 -6.57 0.84
CA ALA A 206 5.67 -6.64 -0.61
C ALA A 206 5.52 -8.09 -1.12
N ARG A 207 6.09 -9.08 -0.46
CA ARG A 207 5.87 -10.52 -0.78
C ARG A 207 4.45 -10.94 -0.46
N GLY A 208 3.95 -10.61 0.72
CA GLY A 208 2.59 -10.92 1.14
C GLY A 208 1.54 -10.27 0.23
N VAL A 209 1.66 -8.97 -0.04
CA VAL A 209 0.76 -8.26 -0.94
C VAL A 209 0.86 -8.81 -2.37
N ALA A 210 2.08 -9.07 -2.88
CA ALA A 210 2.25 -9.60 -4.24
C ALA A 210 1.61 -10.97 -4.42
N SER A 211 1.59 -11.84 -3.39
CA SER A 211 0.96 -13.17 -3.49
C SER A 211 -0.53 -13.10 -3.78
N VAL A 212 -1.20 -12.04 -3.33
CA VAL A 212 -2.63 -11.79 -3.54
C VAL A 212 -2.86 -10.99 -4.84
N VAL A 213 -2.11 -9.91 -5.04
CA VAL A 213 -2.28 -8.98 -6.17
C VAL A 213 -1.94 -9.64 -7.51
N ALA A 214 -0.97 -10.56 -7.56
CA ALA A 214 -0.54 -11.20 -8.80
C ALA A 214 -1.70 -11.87 -9.57
N ASP A 215 -2.64 -12.48 -8.85
CA ASP A 215 -3.81 -13.15 -9.46
C ASP A 215 -4.89 -12.15 -9.92
N MET A 216 -4.89 -10.95 -9.35
CA MET A 216 -5.81 -9.87 -9.72
C MET A 216 -5.36 -9.09 -10.97
N LEU A 217 -4.09 -9.25 -11.37
CA LEU A 217 -3.48 -8.59 -12.52
C LEU A 217 -3.44 -9.47 -13.79
N LYS A 218 -3.99 -10.65 -13.74
CA LYS A 218 -4.13 -11.57 -14.90
C LYS A 218 -5.32 -11.16 -15.76
#